data_0809d362e3d66cc9973aee15f11e2b4d
#
_entry.id   0809d362e3d66cc9973aee15f11e2b4d
#
_cell.length_a   1.000
_cell.length_b   1.000
_cell.length_c   1.000
_cell.angle_alpha   90.00
_cell.angle_beta   90.00
_cell.angle_gamma   90.00
#
_symmetry.space_group_name_H-M   'P 1'
#
loop_
_entity.id
_entity.type
_entity.pdbx_description
1 polymer ?
#
loop_
_entity_poly.entity_id
_entity_poly.type
_entity_poly.pdbx_seq_one_letter_code
_entity_poly.pdbx_strand_id
1 'polypeptide(L)'
;MSTLFDAIRDGDEDGAVRALRDGADPEGREDGETALYRAAVGAEAGIVRVLLAAGADPGRGSGEEGDELPLCGAAVGGHTGVARALLAAGAHPDQEETYGFTALAWALRLGHADTARVLLEYGADPDRRGPDGVLPLVAAARRGSTGCVRALLDHGAQAREAALREARRWIGADIAAELRRGLVAGNEGGQTYEAVVRRVREDGGVTVVVELLRENGAPGRGDDRQTGHAAIATLLEAALGLRTSHEELAARALRCGDPELDDWTTAVAELAGRADEETFVAAAAWCAYRDPLRRALGARVLGALPGFGPSAVPVLRRLAAEWAAAGVQARETAGSAGSAGQAREPVLSVVTALGQCADPAAVPELLAAAGHPDATVRRAVAGALAGIVPAGHGEALGVLLTLSEDGDARVRDWATLALAELPDDTPLVRQGLAERLGDTDPETAAEAARGLAIRQDPRAVDALASALADGDPEGAARETALAALEHVRDPRVRTRLEWTFPRRV
;
A
#
# COMPACT_ATOMS: atom_id res chain seq x y z
N MET A 1 -4.83 -2.61 43.14
CA MET A 1 -5.78 -2.65 42.02
C MET A 1 -5.25 -1.66 41.00
N SER A 2 -5.03 -2.04 39.78
CA SER A 2 -4.65 -1.11 38.69
C SER A 2 -5.78 -0.10 38.50
N THR A 3 -5.45 1.17 38.41
CA THR A 3 -6.43 2.22 38.09
C THR A 3 -6.82 2.17 36.64
N LEU A 4 -7.90 2.85 36.22
CA LEU A 4 -8.26 2.97 34.80
C LEU A 4 -7.09 3.56 33.97
N PHE A 5 -6.42 4.57 34.51
CA PHE A 5 -5.28 5.21 33.84
C PHE A 5 -4.02 4.32 33.77
N ASP A 6 -3.80 3.46 34.79
CA ASP A 6 -2.74 2.45 34.70
C ASP A 6 -3.01 1.48 33.55
N ALA A 7 -4.27 0.99 33.45
CA ALA A 7 -4.68 0.09 32.37
C ALA A 7 -4.52 0.71 30.97
N ILE A 8 -4.87 2.02 30.83
CA ILE A 8 -4.66 2.76 29.56
C ILE A 8 -3.18 2.86 29.24
N ARG A 9 -2.33 3.17 30.22
CA ARG A 9 -0.88 3.32 30.03
C ARG A 9 -0.22 2.02 29.62
N ASP A 10 -0.73 0.89 30.17
CA ASP A 10 -0.18 -0.46 29.91
C ASP A 10 -0.81 -1.12 28.68
N GLY A 11 -1.83 -0.51 28.04
CA GLY A 11 -2.59 -1.10 26.94
C GLY A 11 -3.45 -2.31 27.38
N ASP A 12 -3.76 -2.44 28.68
CA ASP A 12 -4.54 -3.55 29.24
C ASP A 12 -6.06 -3.30 29.06
N GLU A 13 -6.60 -3.77 27.92
CA GLU A 13 -8.04 -3.66 27.63
C GLU A 13 -8.89 -4.37 28.69
N ASP A 14 -8.49 -5.57 29.13
CA ASP A 14 -9.19 -6.29 30.18
C ASP A 14 -9.11 -5.56 31.55
N GLY A 15 -7.99 -4.92 31.85
CA GLY A 15 -7.80 -4.07 33.00
C GLY A 15 -8.73 -2.86 32.98
N ALA A 16 -8.87 -2.20 31.82
CA ALA A 16 -9.79 -1.11 31.64
C ALA A 16 -11.26 -1.53 31.82
N VAL A 17 -11.65 -2.68 31.26
CA VAL A 17 -12.99 -3.28 31.48
C VAL A 17 -13.24 -3.55 32.97
N ARG A 18 -12.27 -4.14 33.69
CA ARG A 18 -12.38 -4.40 35.13
C ARG A 18 -12.53 -3.10 35.91
N ALA A 19 -11.68 -2.11 35.65
CA ALA A 19 -11.73 -0.83 36.37
C ALA A 19 -13.09 -0.13 36.19
N LEU A 20 -13.64 -0.11 34.98
CA LEU A 20 -14.96 0.48 34.71
C LEU A 20 -16.10 -0.32 35.37
N ARG A 21 -16.04 -1.65 35.40
CA ARG A 21 -17.01 -2.46 36.16
C ARG A 21 -16.94 -2.26 37.66
N ASP A 22 -15.75 -1.95 38.20
CA ASP A 22 -15.54 -1.65 39.60
C ASP A 22 -15.94 -0.19 39.97
N GLY A 23 -16.45 0.57 38.99
CA GLY A 23 -17.01 1.90 39.17
C GLY A 23 -16.07 3.05 38.86
N ALA A 24 -14.99 2.81 38.10
CA ALA A 24 -14.18 3.92 37.58
C ALA A 24 -15.03 4.81 36.65
N ASP A 25 -14.86 6.11 36.74
CA ASP A 25 -15.57 7.07 35.91
C ASP A 25 -14.95 7.04 34.46
N PRO A 26 -15.71 6.71 33.40
CA PRO A 26 -15.23 6.77 32.02
C PRO A 26 -14.85 8.18 31.59
N GLU A 27 -15.38 9.21 32.26
CA GLU A 27 -15.09 10.64 32.10
C GLU A 27 -13.98 11.13 33.06
N GLY A 28 -13.35 10.21 33.77
CA GLY A 28 -12.29 10.53 34.74
C GLY A 28 -11.12 11.30 34.11
N ARG A 29 -10.46 12.12 34.91
CA ARG A 29 -9.27 12.87 34.50
C ARG A 29 -8.08 12.55 35.42
N GLU A 30 -6.89 12.47 34.79
CA GLU A 30 -5.61 12.42 35.50
C GLU A 30 -4.66 13.41 34.83
N ASP A 31 -4.02 14.27 35.62
CA ASP A 31 -3.14 15.34 35.12
C ASP A 31 -3.80 16.30 34.12
N GLY A 32 -5.11 16.53 34.24
CA GLY A 32 -5.90 17.36 33.32
C GLY A 32 -6.43 16.64 32.10
N GLU A 33 -5.89 15.45 31.73
CA GLU A 33 -6.30 14.69 30.56
C GLU A 33 -7.47 13.73 30.89
N THR A 34 -8.41 13.62 29.94
CA THR A 34 -9.49 12.61 30.01
C THR A 34 -8.96 11.22 29.67
N ALA A 35 -9.58 10.18 30.25
CA ALA A 35 -9.25 8.79 29.92
C ALA A 35 -9.37 8.51 28.41
N LEU A 36 -10.40 9.05 27.75
CA LEU A 36 -10.63 8.87 26.31
C LEU A 36 -9.55 9.55 25.46
N TYR A 37 -9.11 10.78 25.81
CA TYR A 37 -8.04 11.47 25.10
C TYR A 37 -6.72 10.70 25.22
N ARG A 38 -6.34 10.29 26.43
CA ARG A 38 -5.11 9.52 26.67
C ARG A 38 -5.09 8.20 25.90
N ALA A 39 -6.22 7.47 25.87
CA ALA A 39 -6.35 6.26 25.08
C ALA A 39 -6.27 6.54 23.56
N ALA A 40 -6.84 7.67 23.11
CA ALA A 40 -6.80 8.05 21.69
C ALA A 40 -5.39 8.43 21.23
N VAL A 41 -4.63 9.17 22.01
CA VAL A 41 -3.22 9.51 21.72
C VAL A 41 -2.32 8.27 21.81
N GLY A 42 -2.63 7.33 22.73
CA GLY A 42 -1.90 6.08 22.90
C GLY A 42 -2.18 5.01 21.83
N ALA A 43 -3.01 5.29 20.82
CA ALA A 43 -3.43 4.31 19.79
C ALA A 43 -4.24 3.12 20.31
N GLU A 44 -4.79 3.18 21.53
CA GLU A 44 -5.46 2.07 22.22
C GLU A 44 -6.91 1.90 21.74
N ALA A 45 -7.10 1.44 20.49
CA ALA A 45 -8.41 1.36 19.86
C ALA A 45 -9.40 0.46 20.62
N GLY A 46 -8.91 -0.63 21.28
CA GLY A 46 -9.71 -1.49 22.14
C GLY A 46 -10.25 -0.73 23.35
N ILE A 47 -9.36 -0.04 24.08
CA ILE A 47 -9.72 0.74 25.25
C ILE A 47 -10.64 1.91 24.89
N VAL A 48 -10.39 2.59 23.75
CA VAL A 48 -11.29 3.63 23.22
C VAL A 48 -12.71 3.11 23.06
N ARG A 49 -12.89 1.94 22.42
CA ARG A 49 -14.21 1.33 22.27
C ARG A 49 -14.86 0.98 23.62
N VAL A 50 -14.09 0.48 24.56
CA VAL A 50 -14.56 0.17 25.92
C VAL A 50 -15.02 1.42 26.66
N LEU A 51 -14.26 2.53 26.61
CA LEU A 51 -14.61 3.81 27.21
C LEU A 51 -15.89 4.41 26.60
N LEU A 52 -15.99 4.39 25.26
CA LEU A 52 -17.18 4.86 24.54
C LEU A 52 -18.41 4.02 24.89
N ALA A 53 -18.28 2.69 24.98
CA ALA A 53 -19.36 1.79 25.40
C ALA A 53 -19.77 2.03 26.89
N ALA A 54 -18.85 2.49 27.72
CA ALA A 54 -19.13 2.90 29.12
C ALA A 54 -19.75 4.29 29.23
N GLY A 55 -19.91 5.03 28.13
CA GLY A 55 -20.58 6.33 28.07
C GLY A 55 -19.66 7.56 28.08
N ALA A 56 -18.36 7.37 27.79
CA ALA A 56 -17.48 8.51 27.56
C ALA A 56 -17.94 9.33 26.34
N ASP A 57 -17.93 10.66 26.46
CA ASP A 57 -18.31 11.58 25.39
C ASP A 57 -17.16 11.74 24.38
N PRO A 58 -17.33 11.30 23.11
CA PRO A 58 -16.28 11.38 22.10
C PRO A 58 -15.88 12.81 21.72
N GLY A 59 -16.71 13.80 22.00
CA GLY A 59 -16.48 15.22 21.73
C GLY A 59 -15.95 16.01 22.92
N ARG A 60 -15.77 15.37 24.09
CA ARG A 60 -15.33 16.05 25.29
C ARG A 60 -13.86 16.44 25.22
N GLY A 61 -13.60 17.76 25.38
CA GLY A 61 -12.26 18.29 25.40
C GLY A 61 -11.45 17.87 26.65
N SER A 62 -10.16 17.71 26.47
CA SER A 62 -9.13 17.31 27.41
C SER A 62 -8.12 18.45 27.60
N GLY A 63 -7.14 18.30 28.51
CA GLY A 63 -6.18 19.32 28.86
C GLY A 63 -6.70 20.31 29.90
N GLU A 64 -5.85 21.23 30.35
CA GLU A 64 -6.19 22.22 31.40
C GLU A 64 -7.28 23.18 30.91
N GLU A 65 -7.26 23.60 29.66
CA GLU A 65 -8.23 24.49 29.02
C GLU A 65 -9.44 23.74 28.43
N GLY A 66 -9.39 22.41 28.38
CA GLY A 66 -10.47 21.56 27.87
C GLY A 66 -10.65 21.63 26.36
N ASP A 67 -9.60 21.93 25.61
CA ASP A 67 -9.61 22.18 24.17
C ASP A 67 -8.93 21.08 23.34
N GLU A 68 -8.20 20.16 23.98
CA GLU A 68 -7.60 19.01 23.29
C GLU A 68 -8.66 17.93 23.00
N LEU A 69 -8.88 17.61 21.75
CA LEU A 69 -9.92 16.69 21.33
C LEU A 69 -9.38 15.27 21.08
N PRO A 70 -10.06 14.20 21.57
CA PRO A 70 -9.65 12.84 21.31
C PRO A 70 -9.48 12.53 19.81
N LEU A 71 -10.37 13.06 18.95
CA LEU A 71 -10.30 12.89 17.51
C LEU A 71 -9.08 13.59 16.89
N CYS A 72 -8.72 14.77 17.39
CA CYS A 72 -7.51 15.48 16.97
C CYS A 72 -6.25 14.75 17.44
N GLY A 73 -6.23 14.25 18.68
CA GLY A 73 -5.14 13.41 19.18
C GLY A 73 -4.90 12.16 18.33
N ALA A 74 -5.98 11.47 17.96
CA ALA A 74 -5.91 10.33 17.04
C ALA A 74 -5.40 10.73 15.64
N ALA A 75 -5.79 11.91 15.14
CA ALA A 75 -5.35 12.41 13.85
C ALA A 75 -3.87 12.81 13.84
N VAL A 76 -3.36 13.38 14.94
CA VAL A 76 -1.93 13.69 15.12
C VAL A 76 -1.09 12.41 15.08
N GLY A 77 -1.55 11.33 15.73
CA GLY A 77 -0.86 10.05 15.74
C GLY A 77 -1.07 9.20 14.48
N GLY A 78 -1.97 9.58 13.56
CA GLY A 78 -2.34 8.76 12.42
C GLY A 78 -3.11 7.48 12.80
N HIS A 79 -3.76 7.47 13.98
CA HIS A 79 -4.44 6.32 14.56
C HIS A 79 -5.81 6.08 13.91
N THR A 80 -5.83 5.58 12.68
CA THR A 80 -7.03 5.43 11.85
C THR A 80 -8.13 4.62 12.52
N GLY A 81 -7.78 3.52 13.21
CA GLY A 81 -8.73 2.68 13.94
C GLY A 81 -9.42 3.42 15.11
N VAL A 82 -8.66 4.25 15.82
CA VAL A 82 -9.18 5.11 16.89
C VAL A 82 -10.09 6.20 16.34
N ALA A 83 -9.66 6.88 15.26
CA ALA A 83 -10.47 7.91 14.61
C ALA A 83 -11.81 7.34 14.14
N ARG A 84 -11.82 6.15 13.53
CA ARG A 84 -13.03 5.43 13.12
C ARG A 84 -13.95 5.11 14.31
N ALA A 85 -13.40 4.66 15.43
CA ALA A 85 -14.19 4.35 16.63
C ALA A 85 -14.84 5.61 17.25
N LEU A 86 -14.11 6.71 17.34
CA LEU A 86 -14.61 7.99 17.82
C LEU A 86 -15.72 8.55 16.93
N LEU A 87 -15.51 8.55 15.62
CA LEU A 87 -16.50 9.03 14.63
C LEU A 87 -17.76 8.16 14.62
N ALA A 88 -17.62 6.84 14.71
CA ALA A 88 -18.76 5.92 14.83
C ALA A 88 -19.55 6.13 16.12
N ALA A 89 -18.92 6.62 17.19
CA ALA A 89 -19.57 6.99 18.45
C ALA A 89 -20.18 8.41 18.47
N GLY A 90 -20.04 9.16 17.34
CA GLY A 90 -20.68 10.48 17.19
C GLY A 90 -19.74 11.67 17.43
N ALA A 91 -18.41 11.48 17.45
CA ALA A 91 -17.47 12.61 17.41
C ALA A 91 -17.75 13.47 16.17
N HIS A 92 -17.78 14.79 16.33
CA HIS A 92 -18.00 15.71 15.22
C HIS A 92 -16.71 15.87 14.41
N PRO A 93 -16.67 15.51 13.09
CA PRO A 93 -15.43 15.47 12.31
C PRO A 93 -14.76 16.84 12.15
N ASP A 94 -15.56 17.92 12.18
CA ASP A 94 -15.09 19.31 12.03
C ASP A 94 -15.03 20.10 13.34
N GLN A 95 -15.03 19.43 14.50
CA GLN A 95 -14.81 20.10 15.77
C GLN A 95 -13.39 20.67 15.83
N GLU A 96 -13.28 21.94 16.23
CA GLU A 96 -12.01 22.67 16.30
C GLU A 96 -11.43 22.69 17.71
N GLU A 97 -10.11 22.56 17.79
CA GLU A 97 -9.31 22.91 18.97
C GLU A 97 -9.07 24.43 19.05
N THR A 98 -8.53 24.89 20.18
CA THR A 98 -8.36 26.35 20.50
C THR A 98 -7.70 27.14 19.37
N TYR A 99 -6.77 26.57 18.62
CA TYR A 99 -6.08 27.29 17.53
C TYR A 99 -6.72 27.07 16.15
N GLY A 100 -7.97 26.57 16.09
CA GLY A 100 -8.70 26.34 14.85
C GLY A 100 -8.25 25.11 14.04
N PHE A 101 -7.52 24.20 14.68
CA PHE A 101 -7.20 22.91 14.07
C PHE A 101 -8.39 21.95 14.19
N THR A 102 -8.76 21.32 13.09
CA THR A 102 -9.61 20.15 13.07
C THR A 102 -8.77 18.88 12.95
N ALA A 103 -9.37 17.72 13.20
CA ALA A 103 -8.69 16.43 12.99
C ALA A 103 -8.20 16.27 11.53
N LEU A 104 -8.99 16.72 10.53
CA LEU A 104 -8.56 16.72 9.14
C LEU A 104 -7.34 17.61 8.89
N ALA A 105 -7.32 18.81 9.45
CA ALA A 105 -6.16 19.72 9.34
C ALA A 105 -4.88 19.10 9.89
N TRP A 106 -4.96 18.38 11.03
CA TRP A 106 -3.84 17.64 11.60
C TRP A 106 -3.38 16.49 10.70
N ALA A 107 -4.32 15.64 10.25
CA ALA A 107 -4.00 14.51 9.38
C ALA A 107 -3.31 14.96 8.08
N LEU A 108 -3.79 16.05 7.48
CA LEU A 108 -3.19 16.62 6.24
C LEU A 108 -1.81 17.22 6.49
N ARG A 109 -1.62 17.92 7.61
CA ARG A 109 -0.34 18.52 8.01
C ARG A 109 0.73 17.46 8.19
N LEU A 110 0.37 16.31 8.76
CA LEU A 110 1.29 15.22 9.08
C LEU A 110 1.35 14.14 7.97
N GLY A 111 0.45 14.19 7.00
CA GLY A 111 0.44 13.29 5.84
C GLY A 111 -0.25 11.95 6.09
N HIS A 112 -1.09 11.84 7.13
CA HIS A 112 -1.81 10.62 7.50
C HIS A 112 -3.01 10.36 6.56
N ALA A 113 -2.75 9.78 5.39
CA ALA A 113 -3.72 9.64 4.31
C ALA A 113 -4.94 8.78 4.70
N ASP A 114 -4.73 7.65 5.40
CA ASP A 114 -5.83 6.77 5.81
C ASP A 114 -6.73 7.44 6.86
N THR A 115 -6.14 8.19 7.78
CA THR A 115 -6.91 8.94 8.77
C THR A 115 -7.69 10.08 8.10
N ALA A 116 -7.06 10.80 7.16
CA ALA A 116 -7.75 11.83 6.38
C ALA A 116 -8.93 11.25 5.59
N ARG A 117 -8.77 10.07 4.97
CA ARG A 117 -9.84 9.38 4.26
C ARG A 117 -11.01 9.04 5.18
N VAL A 118 -10.74 8.45 6.34
CA VAL A 118 -11.79 8.12 7.32
C VAL A 118 -12.52 9.37 7.79
N LEU A 119 -11.83 10.48 8.09
CA LEU A 119 -12.47 11.73 8.46
C LEU A 119 -13.42 12.25 7.37
N LEU A 120 -12.99 12.20 6.11
CA LEU A 120 -13.80 12.60 4.97
C LEU A 120 -14.99 11.65 4.73
N GLU A 121 -14.82 10.34 4.89
CA GLU A 121 -15.91 9.35 4.85
C GLU A 121 -17.00 9.62 5.88
N TYR A 122 -16.63 10.16 7.05
CA TYR A 122 -17.56 10.56 8.12
C TYR A 122 -18.01 12.02 8.03
N GLY A 123 -17.76 12.70 6.91
CA GLY A 123 -18.35 13.99 6.59
C GLY A 123 -17.53 15.21 7.03
N ALA A 124 -16.23 15.09 7.25
CA ALA A 124 -15.37 16.25 7.37
C ALA A 124 -15.44 17.10 6.09
N ASP A 125 -15.50 18.42 6.24
CA ASP A 125 -15.59 19.35 5.10
C ASP A 125 -14.23 19.41 4.36
N PRO A 126 -14.16 18.93 3.09
CA PRO A 126 -12.92 18.91 2.32
C PRO A 126 -12.42 20.31 1.92
N ASP A 127 -13.22 21.37 2.11
CA ASP A 127 -12.88 22.74 1.77
C ASP A 127 -12.79 23.67 3.00
N ARG A 128 -12.93 23.13 4.23
CA ARG A 128 -12.76 23.90 5.46
C ARG A 128 -11.32 24.36 5.63
N ARG A 129 -11.12 25.68 5.66
CA ARG A 129 -9.77 26.24 5.81
C ARG A 129 -9.14 25.86 7.14
N GLY A 130 -7.85 25.53 7.10
CA GLY A 130 -7.05 25.34 8.30
C GLY A 130 -6.76 26.66 9.04
N PRO A 131 -6.09 26.59 10.19
CA PRO A 131 -5.80 27.76 11.04
C PRO A 131 -4.92 28.81 10.35
N ASP A 132 -4.13 28.43 9.34
CA ASP A 132 -3.34 29.31 8.50
C ASP A 132 -4.14 29.91 7.32
N GLY A 133 -5.44 29.65 7.23
CA GLY A 133 -6.32 30.08 6.16
C GLY A 133 -6.14 29.31 4.85
N VAL A 134 -5.29 28.28 4.82
CA VAL A 134 -5.01 27.46 3.64
C VAL A 134 -6.13 26.42 3.45
N LEU A 135 -6.51 26.18 2.19
CA LEU A 135 -7.47 25.14 1.86
C LEU A 135 -6.83 23.74 1.95
N PRO A 136 -7.57 22.71 2.39
CA PRO A 136 -7.05 21.35 2.62
C PRO A 136 -6.28 20.78 1.44
N LEU A 137 -6.80 20.90 0.21
CA LEU A 137 -6.15 20.38 -0.98
C LEU A 137 -4.80 21.07 -1.28
N VAL A 138 -4.68 22.38 -0.97
CA VAL A 138 -3.41 23.12 -1.10
C VAL A 138 -2.43 22.70 -0.01
N ALA A 139 -2.91 22.47 1.21
CA ALA A 139 -2.08 22.00 2.33
C ALA A 139 -1.51 20.60 2.04
N ALA A 140 -2.34 19.66 1.57
CA ALA A 140 -1.93 18.32 1.17
C ALA A 140 -0.93 18.34 -0.01
N ALA A 141 -1.16 19.21 -1.01
CA ALA A 141 -0.24 19.39 -2.12
C ALA A 141 1.10 19.99 -1.67
N ARG A 142 1.10 20.93 -0.72
CA ARG A 142 2.30 21.49 -0.09
C ARG A 142 3.07 20.43 0.69
N ARG A 143 2.34 19.57 1.43
CA ARG A 143 2.91 18.45 2.19
C ARG A 143 3.58 17.41 1.27
N GLY A 144 3.09 17.26 0.03
CA GLY A 144 3.53 16.24 -0.92
C GLY A 144 2.92 14.87 -0.68
N SER A 145 1.81 14.79 0.05
CA SER A 145 1.09 13.55 0.34
C SER A 145 0.10 13.22 -0.78
N THR A 146 0.46 12.28 -1.63
CA THR A 146 -0.41 11.83 -2.74
C THR A 146 -1.69 11.19 -2.23
N GLY A 147 -1.61 10.39 -1.14
CA GLY A 147 -2.76 9.73 -0.54
C GLY A 147 -3.78 10.73 0.01
N CYS A 148 -3.32 11.79 0.72
CA CYS A 148 -4.20 12.86 1.19
C CYS A 148 -4.86 13.62 0.02
N VAL A 149 -4.12 13.88 -1.05
CA VAL A 149 -4.68 14.56 -2.24
C VAL A 149 -5.74 13.70 -2.91
N ARG A 150 -5.51 12.39 -3.07
CA ARG A 150 -6.52 11.45 -3.59
C ARG A 150 -7.78 11.46 -2.74
N ALA A 151 -7.64 11.29 -1.42
CA ALA A 151 -8.79 11.30 -0.51
C ALA A 151 -9.61 12.59 -0.62
N LEU A 152 -8.97 13.75 -0.70
CA LEU A 152 -9.65 15.05 -0.88
C LEU A 152 -10.33 15.16 -2.24
N LEU A 153 -9.72 14.72 -3.32
CA LEU A 153 -10.30 14.74 -4.67
C LEU A 153 -11.53 13.82 -4.76
N ASP A 154 -11.46 12.63 -4.16
CA ASP A 154 -12.56 11.66 -4.12
C ASP A 154 -13.78 12.21 -3.36
N HIS A 155 -13.55 13.14 -2.40
CA HIS A 155 -14.62 13.83 -1.65
C HIS A 155 -14.92 15.24 -2.17
N GLY A 156 -14.49 15.57 -3.40
CA GLY A 156 -14.94 16.76 -4.12
C GLY A 156 -14.25 18.07 -3.76
N ALA A 157 -13.08 18.06 -3.13
CA ALA A 157 -12.31 19.26 -2.82
C ALA A 157 -12.09 20.17 -4.04
N GLN A 158 -12.23 21.49 -3.84
CA GLN A 158 -12.33 22.44 -4.95
C GLN A 158 -10.99 23.04 -5.39
N ALA A 159 -10.20 23.62 -4.61
CA ALA A 159 -9.02 24.45 -4.91
C ALA A 159 -7.94 23.83 -5.83
N ARG A 160 -8.32 23.08 -6.88
CA ARG A 160 -7.46 22.24 -7.74
C ARG A 160 -6.34 23.01 -8.43
N GLU A 161 -6.62 24.21 -9.00
CA GLU A 161 -5.60 25.03 -9.66
C GLU A 161 -4.58 25.60 -8.66
N ALA A 162 -5.01 25.97 -7.47
CA ALA A 162 -4.12 26.46 -6.43
C ALA A 162 -3.21 25.34 -5.91
N ALA A 163 -3.76 24.15 -5.69
CA ALA A 163 -3.03 22.96 -5.31
C ALA A 163 -2.02 22.52 -6.39
N LEU A 164 -2.42 22.61 -7.69
CA LEU A 164 -1.52 22.31 -8.81
C LEU A 164 -0.34 23.28 -8.88
N ARG A 165 -0.57 24.58 -8.67
CA ARG A 165 0.52 25.56 -8.60
C ARG A 165 1.49 25.25 -7.46
N GLU A 166 0.96 24.87 -6.30
CA GLU A 166 1.77 24.50 -5.15
C GLU A 166 2.58 23.22 -5.42
N ALA A 167 1.97 22.15 -5.95
CA ALA A 167 2.67 20.92 -6.30
C ALA A 167 3.80 21.16 -7.32
N ARG A 168 3.52 21.91 -8.39
CA ARG A 168 4.50 22.23 -9.44
C ARG A 168 5.72 22.99 -8.91
N ARG A 169 5.56 23.81 -7.87
CA ARG A 169 6.67 24.54 -7.22
C ARG A 169 7.71 23.60 -6.64
N TRP A 170 7.29 22.42 -6.18
CA TRP A 170 8.14 21.45 -5.50
C TRP A 170 8.75 20.42 -6.45
N ILE A 171 8.23 20.27 -7.67
CA ILE A 171 8.79 19.34 -8.65
C ILE A 171 10.22 19.74 -9.00
N GLY A 172 11.20 18.87 -8.67
CA GLY A 172 12.62 19.11 -8.89
C GLY A 172 13.30 20.01 -7.88
N ALA A 173 12.60 20.49 -6.85
CA ALA A 173 13.20 21.19 -5.72
C ALA A 173 14.00 20.21 -4.84
N ASP A 174 15.12 20.68 -4.28
CA ASP A 174 15.80 19.97 -3.19
C ASP A 174 15.03 20.24 -1.89
N ILE A 175 14.13 19.29 -1.55
CA ILE A 175 13.26 19.40 -0.38
C ILE A 175 14.08 19.56 0.91
N ALA A 176 15.18 18.81 1.08
CA ALA A 176 16.02 18.91 2.27
C ALA A 176 16.65 20.30 2.41
N ALA A 177 17.13 20.86 1.32
CA ALA A 177 17.69 22.21 1.31
C ALA A 177 16.63 23.29 1.60
N GLU A 178 15.40 23.12 1.08
CA GLU A 178 14.28 24.04 1.34
C GLU A 178 13.85 24.00 2.81
N LEU A 179 13.65 22.78 3.38
CA LEU A 179 13.30 22.61 4.79
C LEU A 179 14.37 23.21 5.70
N ARG A 180 15.66 22.89 5.41
CA ARG A 180 16.78 23.46 6.17
C ARG A 180 16.78 24.98 6.15
N ARG A 181 16.56 25.61 5.00
CA ARG A 181 16.48 27.09 4.87
C ARG A 181 15.34 27.65 5.73
N GLY A 182 14.18 27.03 5.68
CA GLY A 182 13.01 27.45 6.49
C GLY A 182 13.28 27.36 7.97
N LEU A 183 13.85 26.23 8.45
CA LEU A 183 14.20 26.03 9.83
C LEU A 183 15.25 27.04 10.35
N VAL A 184 16.29 27.31 9.56
CA VAL A 184 17.35 28.27 9.90
C VAL A 184 16.83 29.70 9.90
N ALA A 185 15.99 30.10 8.92
CA ALA A 185 15.42 31.44 8.84
C ALA A 185 14.46 31.75 10.01
N GLY A 186 13.78 30.73 10.55
CA GLY A 186 12.91 30.87 11.72
C GLY A 186 13.64 30.86 13.07
N ASN A 187 14.98 30.90 13.06
CA ASN A 187 15.81 30.79 14.26
C ASN A 187 16.53 32.12 14.56
N GLU A 188 15.88 32.95 15.34
CA GLU A 188 16.38 34.29 15.74
C GLU A 188 17.46 34.21 16.85
N GLY A 189 18.63 33.65 16.55
CA GLY A 189 19.61 33.54 17.63
C GLY A 189 21.07 33.35 17.24
N GLY A 190 21.42 33.32 15.97
CA GLY A 190 22.81 33.22 15.49
C GLY A 190 23.55 31.94 15.92
N GLN A 191 22.84 30.93 16.46
CA GLN A 191 23.44 29.66 16.84
C GLN A 191 23.69 28.82 15.60
N THR A 192 24.86 28.20 15.54
CA THR A 192 25.24 27.20 14.54
C THR A 192 24.52 25.90 14.84
N TYR A 193 23.72 25.42 13.90
CA TYR A 193 23.04 24.13 14.00
C TYR A 193 23.62 23.16 13.01
N GLU A 194 23.83 21.92 13.46
CA GLU A 194 24.03 20.78 12.56
C GLU A 194 22.67 20.29 12.10
N ALA A 195 22.48 20.15 10.79
CA ALA A 195 21.24 19.63 10.23
C ALA A 195 21.39 18.15 9.90
N VAL A 196 20.58 17.30 10.51
CA VAL A 196 20.45 15.88 10.17
C VAL A 196 19.31 15.72 9.18
N VAL A 197 19.57 15.01 8.08
CA VAL A 197 18.57 14.70 7.05
C VAL A 197 18.33 13.20 7.04
N ARG A 198 17.09 12.80 7.23
CA ARG A 198 16.64 11.41 7.09
C ARG A 198 15.65 11.29 5.94
N ARG A 199 15.64 10.14 5.29
CA ARG A 199 14.66 9.79 4.26
C ARG A 199 13.99 8.49 4.66
N VAL A 200 12.69 8.55 4.87
CA VAL A 200 11.87 7.40 5.28
C VAL A 200 10.89 7.10 4.14
N ARG A 201 10.81 5.84 3.72
CA ARG A 201 9.84 5.42 2.71
C ARG A 201 8.50 5.19 3.39
N GLU A 202 7.48 5.90 2.95
CA GLU A 202 6.13 5.87 3.52
C GLU A 202 5.10 6.13 2.42
N ASP A 203 3.96 5.44 2.49
CA ASP A 203 2.74 5.74 1.71
C ASP A 203 2.95 6.06 0.22
N GLY A 204 3.72 5.25 -0.47
CA GLY A 204 4.00 5.44 -1.91
C GLY A 204 4.97 6.56 -2.24
N GLY A 205 5.52 7.25 -1.21
CA GLY A 205 6.50 8.31 -1.35
C GLY A 205 7.74 8.12 -0.48
N VAL A 206 8.51 9.18 -0.36
CA VAL A 206 9.62 9.29 0.57
C VAL A 206 9.39 10.54 1.42
N THR A 207 9.37 10.39 2.74
CA THR A 207 9.36 11.51 3.67
C THR A 207 10.78 11.95 3.94
N VAL A 208 11.07 13.21 3.62
CA VAL A 208 12.33 13.88 3.91
C VAL A 208 12.17 14.61 5.23
N VAL A 209 12.89 14.18 6.24
CA VAL A 209 12.90 14.78 7.59
C VAL A 209 14.20 15.56 7.77
N VAL A 210 14.11 16.81 8.20
CA VAL A 210 15.26 17.65 8.55
C VAL A 210 15.12 18.09 10.00
N GLU A 211 16.12 17.74 10.81
CA GLU A 211 16.20 18.15 12.21
C GLU A 211 17.46 19.02 12.44
N LEU A 212 17.30 20.12 13.12
CA LEU A 212 18.42 20.93 13.60
C LEU A 212 18.83 20.41 14.98
N LEU A 213 20.08 20.01 15.13
CA LEU A 213 20.64 19.61 16.42
C LEU A 213 21.18 20.84 17.15
N ARG A 214 20.99 20.87 18.46
CA ARG A 214 21.61 21.87 19.35
C ARG A 214 23.12 21.52 19.52
N GLU A 215 23.92 22.47 20.02
CA GLU A 215 25.37 22.28 20.27
C GLU A 215 25.68 21.06 21.17
N ASN A 216 24.75 20.66 22.03
CA ASN A 216 24.88 19.47 22.88
C ASN A 216 24.40 18.16 22.19
N GLY A 217 24.09 18.20 20.89
CA GLY A 217 23.57 17.06 20.13
C GLY A 217 22.10 16.71 20.38
N ALA A 218 21.41 17.45 21.26
CA ALA A 218 19.99 17.22 21.49
C ALA A 218 19.14 17.69 20.29
N PRO A 219 17.99 17.01 20.00
CA PRO A 219 17.06 17.45 18.99
C PRO A 219 16.58 18.89 19.26
N GLY A 220 16.57 19.70 18.22
CA GLY A 220 16.03 21.04 18.23
C GLY A 220 14.70 21.10 17.46
N ARG A 221 14.59 22.06 16.53
CA ARG A 221 13.43 22.17 15.64
C ARG A 221 13.60 21.23 14.46
N GLY A 222 12.52 20.59 14.05
CA GLY A 222 12.47 19.76 12.84
C GLY A 222 11.29 20.14 11.97
N ASP A 223 11.39 19.81 10.69
CA ASP A 223 10.29 19.86 9.73
C ASP A 223 10.46 18.70 8.75
N ASP A 224 9.37 18.26 8.13
CA ASP A 224 9.39 17.14 7.23
C ASP A 224 8.40 17.33 6.07
N ARG A 225 8.65 16.63 4.96
CA ARG A 225 7.83 16.70 3.76
C ARG A 225 7.93 15.45 2.92
N GLN A 226 6.81 15.03 2.35
CA GLN A 226 6.74 13.92 1.41
C GLN A 226 7.12 14.38 0.00
N THR A 227 7.52 13.42 -0.86
CA THR A 227 8.09 13.72 -2.18
C THR A 227 7.10 13.57 -3.34
N GLY A 228 5.84 13.21 -3.10
CA GLY A 228 4.84 12.87 -4.12
C GLY A 228 4.34 14.04 -4.99
N HIS A 229 5.08 15.13 -5.09
CA HIS A 229 4.60 16.33 -5.78
C HIS A 229 4.39 16.16 -7.29
N ALA A 230 5.15 15.27 -7.95
CA ALA A 230 4.96 14.99 -9.37
C ALA A 230 3.71 14.13 -9.62
N ALA A 231 3.44 13.14 -8.75
CA ALA A 231 2.19 12.39 -8.74
C ALA A 231 0.98 13.31 -8.51
N ILE A 232 1.07 14.19 -7.50
CA ILE A 232 0.03 15.17 -7.19
C ILE A 232 -0.25 16.08 -8.39
N ALA A 233 0.78 16.60 -9.05
CA ALA A 233 0.60 17.41 -10.24
C ALA A 233 -0.12 16.64 -11.35
N THR A 234 0.23 15.37 -11.55
CA THR A 234 -0.42 14.49 -12.54
C THR A 234 -1.90 14.27 -12.22
N LEU A 235 -2.23 13.96 -10.96
CA LEU A 235 -3.61 13.80 -10.50
C LEU A 235 -4.45 15.07 -10.68
N LEU A 236 -3.89 16.23 -10.30
CA LEU A 236 -4.60 17.50 -10.39
C LEU A 236 -4.76 17.96 -11.84
N GLU A 237 -3.78 17.72 -12.71
CA GLU A 237 -3.89 17.98 -14.15
C GLU A 237 -5.00 17.14 -14.77
N ALA A 238 -5.06 15.84 -14.45
CA ALA A 238 -6.12 14.95 -14.88
C ALA A 238 -7.50 15.43 -14.37
N ALA A 239 -7.61 15.79 -13.08
CA ALA A 239 -8.84 16.30 -12.48
C ALA A 239 -9.30 17.65 -13.05
N LEU A 240 -8.39 18.42 -13.66
CA LEU A 240 -8.68 19.68 -14.39
C LEU A 240 -8.90 19.47 -15.88
N GLY A 241 -8.81 18.24 -16.39
CA GLY A 241 -8.90 17.93 -17.82
C GLY A 241 -7.71 18.42 -18.64
N LEU A 242 -6.57 18.67 -18.00
CA LEU A 242 -5.35 19.11 -18.68
C LEU A 242 -4.57 17.89 -19.20
N ARG A 243 -4.31 17.84 -20.50
CA ARG A 243 -3.54 16.75 -21.11
C ARG A 243 -2.04 17.04 -21.06
N THR A 244 -1.36 16.43 -20.11
CA THR A 244 0.10 16.52 -19.98
C THR A 244 0.78 15.66 -21.05
N SER A 245 1.89 16.13 -21.64
CA SER A 245 2.60 15.37 -22.67
C SER A 245 3.17 14.06 -22.16
N HIS A 246 3.31 13.05 -23.04
CA HIS A 246 3.91 11.75 -22.73
C HIS A 246 5.33 11.92 -22.15
N GLU A 247 6.13 12.80 -22.72
CA GLU A 247 7.50 13.06 -22.29
C GLU A 247 7.58 13.71 -20.91
N GLU A 248 6.65 14.61 -20.56
CA GLU A 248 6.58 15.20 -19.22
C GLU A 248 6.20 14.15 -18.17
N LEU A 249 5.22 13.29 -18.45
CA LEU A 249 4.85 12.19 -17.55
C LEU A 249 6.00 11.20 -17.39
N ALA A 250 6.68 10.85 -18.47
CA ALA A 250 7.87 10.02 -18.40
C ALA A 250 9.00 10.68 -17.58
N ALA A 251 9.22 11.98 -17.73
CA ALA A 251 10.22 12.70 -16.95
C ALA A 251 9.90 12.72 -15.46
N ARG A 252 8.62 12.79 -15.07
CA ARG A 252 8.17 12.71 -13.66
C ARG A 252 8.45 11.34 -13.09
N ALA A 253 8.05 10.27 -13.78
CA ALA A 253 8.31 8.89 -13.37
C ALA A 253 9.81 8.61 -13.22
N LEU A 254 10.60 8.97 -14.22
CA LEU A 254 12.04 8.70 -14.24
C LEU A 254 12.84 9.52 -13.22
N ARG A 255 12.31 10.67 -12.76
CA ARG A 255 12.96 11.50 -11.74
C ARG A 255 13.05 10.78 -10.40
N CYS A 256 12.01 10.08 -9.98
CA CYS A 256 12.05 9.31 -8.74
C CYS A 256 12.92 8.05 -8.87
N GLY A 257 13.03 7.49 -10.08
CA GLY A 257 13.86 6.33 -10.40
C GLY A 257 13.43 5.03 -9.70
N ASP A 258 12.26 5.02 -9.07
CA ASP A 258 11.71 3.89 -8.35
C ASP A 258 10.26 3.60 -8.79
N PRO A 259 10.04 2.48 -9.49
CA PRO A 259 8.73 2.10 -10.03
C PRO A 259 7.63 1.81 -9.01
N GLU A 260 7.97 1.70 -7.74
CA GLU A 260 6.99 1.48 -6.66
C GLU A 260 6.53 2.79 -6.00
N LEU A 261 7.11 3.92 -6.38
CA LEU A 261 6.70 5.22 -5.87
C LEU A 261 5.54 5.81 -6.67
N ASP A 262 4.77 6.66 -6.01
CA ASP A 262 3.58 7.30 -6.57
C ASP A 262 3.87 8.12 -7.83
N ASP A 263 5.02 8.77 -7.93
CA ASP A 263 5.41 9.53 -9.13
C ASP A 263 5.47 8.64 -10.37
N TRP A 264 5.91 7.39 -10.22
CA TRP A 264 5.93 6.41 -11.29
C TRP A 264 4.56 5.79 -11.54
N THR A 265 3.92 5.26 -10.49
CA THR A 265 2.66 4.53 -10.62
C THR A 265 1.54 5.42 -11.14
N THR A 266 1.49 6.69 -10.70
CA THR A 266 0.50 7.66 -11.17
C THR A 266 0.74 8.07 -12.62
N ALA A 267 2.01 8.23 -13.05
CA ALA A 267 2.33 8.52 -14.45
C ALA A 267 1.92 7.35 -15.37
N VAL A 268 2.20 6.10 -14.96
CA VAL A 268 1.77 4.90 -15.71
C VAL A 268 0.25 4.83 -15.80
N ALA A 269 -0.46 5.06 -14.67
CA ALA A 269 -1.93 5.02 -14.63
C ALA A 269 -2.55 6.09 -15.54
N GLU A 270 -2.02 7.31 -15.51
CA GLU A 270 -2.49 8.41 -16.38
C GLU A 270 -2.27 8.08 -17.86
N LEU A 271 -1.09 7.55 -18.22
CA LEU A 271 -0.77 7.15 -19.60
C LEU A 271 -1.67 5.99 -20.05
N ALA A 272 -1.82 4.96 -19.23
CA ALA A 272 -2.67 3.81 -19.54
C ALA A 272 -4.14 4.20 -19.66
N GLY A 273 -4.61 5.10 -18.81
CA GLY A 273 -5.99 5.60 -18.82
C GLY A 273 -6.40 6.33 -20.10
N ARG A 274 -5.42 6.79 -20.90
CA ARG A 274 -5.68 7.41 -22.22
C ARG A 274 -6.19 6.42 -23.25
N ALA A 275 -5.78 5.17 -23.15
CA ALA A 275 -6.20 4.06 -24.03
C ALA A 275 -6.14 4.41 -25.52
N ASP A 276 -5.11 5.15 -25.96
CA ASP A 276 -4.98 5.65 -27.33
C ASP A 276 -3.69 5.16 -28.02
N GLU A 277 -3.71 5.20 -29.37
CA GLU A 277 -2.58 4.78 -30.21
C GLU A 277 -1.34 5.68 -30.00
N GLU A 278 -1.52 6.95 -29.69
CA GLU A 278 -0.41 7.88 -29.47
C GLU A 278 0.41 7.44 -28.24
N THR A 279 -0.27 7.03 -27.17
CA THR A 279 0.38 6.48 -25.97
C THR A 279 1.06 5.15 -26.26
N PHE A 280 0.43 4.26 -27.06
CA PHE A 280 1.05 3.00 -27.47
C PHE A 280 2.36 3.26 -28.24
N VAL A 281 2.34 4.16 -29.23
CA VAL A 281 3.52 4.50 -30.04
C VAL A 281 4.63 5.10 -29.18
N ALA A 282 4.30 6.01 -28.27
CA ALA A 282 5.27 6.61 -27.35
C ALA A 282 5.91 5.54 -26.42
N ALA A 283 5.11 4.69 -25.81
CA ALA A 283 5.58 3.63 -24.91
C ALA A 283 6.43 2.59 -25.64
N ALA A 284 6.03 2.19 -26.86
CA ALA A 284 6.81 1.29 -27.70
C ALA A 284 8.16 1.90 -28.10
N ALA A 285 8.19 3.20 -28.39
CA ALA A 285 9.44 3.90 -28.66
C ALA A 285 10.37 3.93 -27.45
N TRP A 286 9.83 4.12 -26.22
CA TRP A 286 10.62 4.08 -24.99
C TRP A 286 11.26 2.73 -24.74
N CYS A 287 10.63 1.63 -25.13
CA CYS A 287 11.21 0.29 -25.05
C CYS A 287 12.52 0.13 -25.87
N ALA A 288 12.78 1.00 -26.84
CA ALA A 288 13.98 1.00 -27.68
C ALA A 288 15.09 1.97 -27.19
N TYR A 289 14.88 2.69 -26.09
CA TYR A 289 15.89 3.60 -25.54
C TYR A 289 17.08 2.85 -24.94
N ARG A 290 18.19 3.55 -24.70
CA ARG A 290 19.38 3.00 -24.03
C ARG A 290 19.20 2.92 -22.52
N ASP A 291 18.43 3.85 -21.94
CA ASP A 291 18.17 3.93 -20.51
C ASP A 291 17.27 2.77 -20.06
N PRO A 292 17.74 1.90 -19.15
CA PRO A 292 16.98 0.75 -18.69
C PRO A 292 15.67 1.13 -17.98
N LEU A 293 15.65 2.22 -17.19
CA LEU A 293 14.46 2.66 -16.49
C LEU A 293 13.41 3.20 -17.47
N ARG A 294 13.83 3.89 -18.53
CA ARG A 294 12.89 4.34 -19.56
C ARG A 294 12.29 3.17 -20.35
N ARG A 295 13.08 2.14 -20.60
CA ARG A 295 12.59 0.87 -21.21
C ARG A 295 11.59 0.18 -20.28
N ALA A 296 11.88 0.14 -18.96
CA ALA A 296 10.98 -0.39 -17.95
C ALA A 296 9.65 0.38 -17.90
N LEU A 297 9.71 1.71 -17.95
CA LEU A 297 8.52 2.56 -18.02
C LEU A 297 7.69 2.26 -19.27
N GLY A 298 8.33 2.17 -20.45
CA GLY A 298 7.65 1.80 -21.69
C GLY A 298 6.94 0.45 -21.58
N ALA A 299 7.61 -0.56 -21.01
CA ALA A 299 7.03 -1.87 -20.79
C ALA A 299 5.81 -1.83 -19.86
N ARG A 300 5.91 -1.10 -18.72
CA ARG A 300 4.82 -0.95 -17.75
C ARG A 300 3.59 -0.28 -18.37
N VAL A 301 3.79 0.76 -19.17
CA VAL A 301 2.70 1.45 -19.88
C VAL A 301 2.07 0.52 -20.90
N LEU A 302 2.87 -0.20 -21.72
CA LEU A 302 2.34 -1.14 -22.71
C LEU A 302 1.52 -2.26 -22.07
N GLY A 303 1.97 -2.82 -20.95
CA GLY A 303 1.23 -3.88 -20.25
C GLY A 303 -0.09 -3.38 -19.65
N ALA A 304 -0.11 -2.15 -19.17
CA ALA A 304 -1.29 -1.54 -18.55
C ALA A 304 -2.26 -0.91 -19.55
N LEU A 305 -1.90 -0.79 -20.84
CA LEU A 305 -2.69 -0.07 -21.85
C LEU A 305 -3.88 -0.92 -22.35
N PRO A 306 -5.13 -0.55 -22.05
CA PRO A 306 -6.30 -1.35 -22.41
C PRO A 306 -6.47 -1.48 -23.91
N GLY A 307 -6.77 -2.69 -24.38
CA GLY A 307 -7.07 -2.97 -25.79
C GLY A 307 -5.84 -3.13 -26.70
N PHE A 308 -4.62 -2.88 -26.21
CA PHE A 308 -3.40 -2.98 -27.01
C PHE A 308 -2.56 -4.24 -26.73
N GLY A 309 -3.01 -5.16 -25.89
CA GLY A 309 -2.29 -6.38 -25.55
C GLY A 309 -1.71 -7.12 -26.76
N PRO A 310 -2.51 -7.46 -27.79
CA PRO A 310 -1.99 -8.15 -28.97
C PRO A 310 -0.86 -7.40 -29.71
N SER A 311 -0.89 -6.07 -29.69
CA SER A 311 0.15 -5.22 -30.29
C SER A 311 1.36 -5.03 -29.36
N ALA A 312 1.15 -5.06 -28.05
CA ALA A 312 2.19 -4.89 -27.04
C ALA A 312 3.06 -6.15 -26.89
N VAL A 313 2.46 -7.35 -26.95
CA VAL A 313 3.16 -8.61 -26.72
C VAL A 313 4.39 -8.78 -27.63
N PRO A 314 4.36 -8.55 -28.95
CA PRO A 314 5.56 -8.66 -29.78
C PRO A 314 6.70 -7.71 -29.37
N VAL A 315 6.36 -6.50 -28.90
CA VAL A 315 7.36 -5.52 -28.43
C VAL A 315 7.98 -5.99 -27.13
N LEU A 316 7.15 -6.43 -26.17
CA LEU A 316 7.58 -6.91 -24.86
C LEU A 316 8.40 -8.19 -24.95
N ARG A 317 8.02 -9.14 -25.81
CA ARG A 317 8.78 -10.39 -26.06
C ARG A 317 10.18 -10.10 -26.59
N ARG A 318 10.30 -9.20 -27.55
CA ARG A 318 11.61 -8.76 -28.06
C ARG A 318 12.45 -8.14 -26.93
N LEU A 319 11.85 -7.28 -26.11
CA LEU A 319 12.51 -6.64 -24.99
C LEU A 319 12.99 -7.67 -23.93
N ALA A 320 12.16 -8.67 -23.61
CA ALA A 320 12.51 -9.77 -22.73
C ALA A 320 13.70 -10.58 -23.26
N ALA A 321 13.69 -10.91 -24.55
CA ALA A 321 14.79 -11.66 -25.20
C ALA A 321 16.12 -10.89 -25.15
N GLU A 322 16.09 -9.56 -25.38
CA GLU A 322 17.28 -8.72 -25.28
C GLU A 322 17.87 -8.72 -23.89
N TRP A 323 17.03 -8.66 -22.84
CA TRP A 323 17.51 -8.69 -21.44
C TRP A 323 18.00 -10.08 -21.02
N ALA A 324 17.36 -11.14 -21.46
CA ALA A 324 17.83 -12.50 -21.22
C ALA A 324 19.25 -12.69 -21.82
N ALA A 325 19.47 -12.23 -23.05
CA ALA A 325 20.79 -12.27 -23.68
C ALA A 325 21.84 -11.44 -22.95
N ALA A 326 21.49 -10.23 -22.51
CA ALA A 326 22.37 -9.36 -21.73
C ALA A 326 22.71 -9.95 -20.35
N GLY A 327 21.74 -10.60 -19.70
CA GLY A 327 21.94 -11.28 -18.41
C GLY A 327 22.88 -12.48 -18.49
N VAL A 328 22.84 -13.26 -19.57
CA VAL A 328 23.79 -14.34 -19.85
C VAL A 328 25.20 -13.78 -20.02
N GLN A 329 25.34 -12.73 -20.81
CA GLN A 329 26.64 -12.10 -21.09
C GLN A 329 27.26 -11.46 -19.83
N ALA A 330 26.42 -10.87 -18.94
CA ALA A 330 26.87 -10.31 -17.68
C ALA A 330 27.35 -11.39 -16.68
N ARG A 331 26.72 -12.57 -16.67
CA ARG A 331 27.16 -13.72 -15.83
C ARG A 331 28.48 -14.30 -16.30
N GLU A 332 28.73 -14.34 -17.58
CA GLU A 332 30.00 -14.82 -18.18
C GLU A 332 31.17 -13.87 -17.90
N THR A 333 30.90 -12.56 -17.74
CA THR A 333 31.94 -11.53 -17.58
C THR A 333 32.16 -11.09 -16.14
N ALA A 334 31.20 -11.27 -15.22
CA ALA A 334 31.24 -10.79 -13.85
C ALA A 334 31.55 -11.90 -12.84
N GLY A 335 32.80 -11.99 -12.45
CA GLY A 335 33.23 -12.79 -11.27
C GLY A 335 32.96 -12.11 -9.92
N SER A 336 31.96 -11.23 -9.74
CA SER A 336 31.66 -10.66 -8.41
C SER A 336 30.33 -9.90 -8.30
N ALA A 337 29.78 -9.94 -7.10
CA ALA A 337 28.48 -9.59 -6.58
C ALA A 337 28.17 -8.07 -6.48
N GLY A 338 28.20 -7.29 -7.55
CA GLY A 338 28.02 -5.84 -7.47
C GLY A 338 26.84 -5.22 -8.28
N SER A 339 26.23 -5.94 -9.21
CA SER A 339 25.27 -5.36 -10.17
C SER A 339 23.84 -5.96 -10.15
N ALA A 340 23.53 -6.77 -9.16
CA ALA A 340 22.24 -7.50 -9.13
C ALA A 340 21.01 -6.59 -9.03
N GLY A 341 21.08 -5.46 -8.33
CA GLY A 341 19.95 -4.56 -8.12
C GLY A 341 19.53 -3.75 -9.35
N GLN A 342 20.49 -3.36 -10.20
CA GLN A 342 20.18 -2.59 -11.42
C GLN A 342 19.59 -3.44 -12.55
N ALA A 343 19.82 -4.75 -12.56
CA ALA A 343 19.27 -5.67 -13.56
C ALA A 343 17.84 -6.16 -13.22
N ARG A 344 17.42 -6.02 -11.96
CA ARG A 344 16.13 -6.50 -11.45
C ARG A 344 14.96 -5.76 -12.13
N GLU A 345 14.94 -4.43 -12.04
CA GLU A 345 13.77 -3.64 -12.38
C GLU A 345 13.34 -3.75 -13.85
N PRO A 346 14.22 -3.70 -14.83
CA PRO A 346 13.85 -3.92 -16.21
C PRO A 346 13.18 -5.27 -16.44
N VAL A 347 13.74 -6.36 -15.90
CA VAL A 347 13.16 -7.71 -16.04
C VAL A 347 11.79 -7.80 -15.38
N LEU A 348 11.66 -7.28 -14.14
CA LEU A 348 10.41 -7.25 -13.40
C LEU A 348 9.32 -6.50 -14.17
N SER A 349 9.64 -5.33 -14.74
CA SER A 349 8.70 -4.53 -15.51
C SER A 349 8.18 -5.25 -16.75
N VAL A 350 9.03 -5.97 -17.49
CA VAL A 350 8.59 -6.73 -18.65
C VAL A 350 7.78 -7.97 -18.27
N VAL A 351 8.22 -8.72 -17.26
CA VAL A 351 7.48 -9.88 -16.76
C VAL A 351 6.07 -9.47 -16.32
N THR A 352 5.97 -8.39 -15.55
CA THR A 352 4.68 -7.83 -15.11
C THR A 352 3.82 -7.42 -16.32
N ALA A 353 4.40 -6.74 -17.30
CA ALA A 353 3.70 -6.28 -18.50
C ALA A 353 3.19 -7.44 -19.36
N LEU A 354 4.00 -8.49 -19.54
CA LEU A 354 3.59 -9.69 -20.25
C LEU A 354 2.44 -10.41 -19.54
N GLY A 355 2.48 -10.50 -18.21
CA GLY A 355 1.38 -11.04 -17.41
C GLY A 355 0.09 -10.22 -17.56
N GLN A 356 0.18 -8.89 -17.54
CA GLN A 356 -0.97 -7.99 -17.72
C GLN A 356 -1.60 -8.10 -19.11
N CYS A 357 -0.81 -8.39 -20.16
CA CYS A 357 -1.34 -8.66 -21.50
C CYS A 357 -2.14 -9.95 -21.57
N ALA A 358 -1.96 -10.88 -20.64
CA ALA A 358 -2.67 -12.16 -20.54
C ALA A 358 -2.67 -12.98 -21.84
N ASP A 359 -1.58 -12.95 -22.61
CA ASP A 359 -1.47 -13.64 -23.90
C ASP A 359 -0.58 -14.90 -23.76
N PRO A 360 -1.09 -16.10 -24.10
CA PRO A 360 -0.30 -17.34 -24.07
C PRO A 360 0.99 -17.30 -24.89
N ALA A 361 1.08 -16.43 -25.90
CA ALA A 361 2.31 -16.24 -26.68
C ALA A 361 3.51 -15.74 -25.84
N ALA A 362 3.27 -15.20 -24.64
CA ALA A 362 4.30 -14.72 -23.71
C ALA A 362 4.92 -15.83 -22.85
N VAL A 363 4.32 -17.02 -22.79
CA VAL A 363 4.77 -18.12 -21.92
C VAL A 363 6.27 -18.44 -22.08
N PRO A 364 6.85 -18.55 -23.28
CA PRO A 364 8.28 -18.87 -23.41
C PRO A 364 9.20 -17.87 -22.72
N GLU A 365 8.93 -16.57 -22.83
CA GLU A 365 9.75 -15.51 -22.22
C GLU A 365 9.57 -15.48 -20.69
N LEU A 366 8.38 -15.77 -20.18
CA LEU A 366 8.13 -15.91 -18.74
C LEU A 366 8.89 -17.11 -18.16
N LEU A 367 8.86 -18.27 -18.84
CA LEU A 367 9.61 -19.46 -18.43
C LEU A 367 11.12 -19.20 -18.39
N ALA A 368 11.67 -18.45 -19.35
CA ALA A 368 13.07 -18.07 -19.37
C ALA A 368 13.49 -17.21 -18.15
N ALA A 369 12.56 -16.45 -17.56
CA ALA A 369 12.79 -15.61 -16.38
C ALA A 369 12.55 -16.35 -15.04
N ALA A 370 12.01 -17.57 -15.05
CA ALA A 370 11.62 -18.31 -13.84
C ALA A 370 12.79 -18.63 -12.88
N GLY A 371 14.00 -18.76 -13.41
CA GLY A 371 15.23 -19.00 -12.62
C GLY A 371 15.94 -17.72 -12.18
N HIS A 372 15.29 -16.56 -12.18
CA HIS A 372 15.92 -15.30 -11.79
C HIS A 372 16.37 -15.32 -10.31
N PRO A 373 17.55 -14.76 -9.94
CA PRO A 373 18.05 -14.79 -8.55
C PRO A 373 17.16 -14.02 -7.58
N ASP A 374 16.51 -12.95 -8.03
CA ASP A 374 15.60 -12.15 -7.21
C ASP A 374 14.21 -12.81 -7.10
N ALA A 375 13.77 -13.07 -5.86
CA ALA A 375 12.47 -13.69 -5.57
C ALA A 375 11.29 -12.84 -6.07
N THR A 376 11.42 -11.51 -6.12
CA THR A 376 10.36 -10.63 -6.62
C THR A 376 10.09 -10.88 -8.11
N VAL A 377 11.13 -11.14 -8.90
CA VAL A 377 10.99 -11.51 -10.33
C VAL A 377 10.37 -12.90 -10.46
N ARG A 378 10.82 -13.90 -9.66
CA ARG A 378 10.23 -15.24 -9.70
C ARG A 378 8.75 -15.23 -9.29
N ARG A 379 8.40 -14.44 -8.30
CA ARG A 379 7.00 -14.20 -7.90
C ARG A 379 6.18 -13.60 -9.05
N ALA A 380 6.72 -12.57 -9.70
CA ALA A 380 6.05 -11.95 -10.85
C ALA A 380 5.86 -12.94 -12.03
N VAL A 381 6.85 -13.83 -12.25
CA VAL A 381 6.73 -14.91 -13.26
C VAL A 381 5.60 -15.86 -12.87
N ALA A 382 5.54 -16.33 -11.62
CA ALA A 382 4.48 -17.22 -11.15
C ALA A 382 3.09 -16.59 -11.35
N GLY A 383 2.92 -15.32 -10.91
CA GLY A 383 1.67 -14.57 -11.10
C GLY A 383 1.34 -14.33 -12.58
N ALA A 384 2.33 -14.05 -13.42
CA ALA A 384 2.12 -13.85 -14.86
C ALA A 384 1.72 -15.15 -15.60
N LEU A 385 2.12 -16.32 -15.10
CA LEU A 385 1.74 -17.62 -15.66
C LEU A 385 0.32 -18.05 -15.24
N ALA A 386 -0.22 -17.49 -14.15
CA ALA A 386 -1.57 -17.81 -13.68
C ALA A 386 -2.61 -17.49 -14.79
N GLY A 387 -3.44 -18.47 -15.13
CA GLY A 387 -4.53 -18.32 -16.08
C GLY A 387 -4.14 -18.23 -17.57
N ILE A 388 -2.84 -18.13 -17.92
CA ILE A 388 -2.41 -17.99 -19.34
C ILE A 388 -1.75 -19.24 -19.92
N VAL A 389 -1.39 -20.21 -19.09
CA VAL A 389 -0.72 -21.44 -19.55
C VAL A 389 -1.72 -22.32 -20.29
N PRO A 390 -1.46 -22.66 -21.58
CA PRO A 390 -2.35 -23.53 -22.33
C PRO A 390 -2.36 -24.96 -21.78
N ALA A 391 -3.46 -25.69 -21.99
CA ALA A 391 -3.56 -27.10 -21.64
C ALA A 391 -2.42 -27.92 -22.28
N GLY A 392 -1.87 -28.87 -21.52
CA GLY A 392 -0.80 -29.77 -21.99
C GLY A 392 0.58 -29.15 -22.10
N HIS A 393 0.80 -27.95 -21.56
CA HIS A 393 2.12 -27.28 -21.60
C HIS A 393 3.06 -27.82 -20.53
N GLY A 394 3.70 -28.97 -20.81
CA GLY A 394 4.51 -29.71 -19.83
C GLY A 394 5.69 -28.94 -19.26
N GLU A 395 6.34 -28.07 -20.04
CA GLU A 395 7.46 -27.24 -19.56
C GLU A 395 6.97 -26.23 -18.51
N ALA A 396 5.85 -25.54 -18.77
CA ALA A 396 5.26 -24.60 -17.80
C ALA A 396 4.84 -25.31 -16.52
N LEU A 397 4.24 -26.50 -16.62
CA LEU A 397 3.93 -27.32 -15.45
C LEU A 397 5.19 -27.64 -14.63
N GLY A 398 6.28 -28.05 -15.27
CA GLY A 398 7.55 -28.34 -14.59
C GLY A 398 8.13 -27.12 -13.86
N VAL A 399 8.06 -25.94 -14.49
CA VAL A 399 8.50 -24.69 -13.89
C VAL A 399 7.62 -24.30 -12.71
N LEU A 400 6.29 -24.39 -12.83
CA LEU A 400 5.37 -24.06 -11.73
C LEU A 400 5.55 -24.99 -10.53
N LEU A 401 5.78 -26.28 -10.76
CA LEU A 401 6.12 -27.23 -9.69
C LEU A 401 7.41 -26.81 -8.97
N THR A 402 8.45 -26.44 -9.73
CA THR A 402 9.70 -25.95 -9.15
C THR A 402 9.50 -24.67 -8.32
N LEU A 403 8.75 -23.71 -8.85
CA LEU A 403 8.45 -22.45 -8.13
C LEU A 403 7.56 -22.68 -6.90
N SER A 404 6.70 -23.69 -6.90
CA SER A 404 5.90 -24.05 -5.72
C SER A 404 6.73 -24.63 -4.57
N GLU A 405 8.01 -24.95 -4.81
CA GLU A 405 9.00 -25.38 -3.82
C GLU A 405 10.03 -24.29 -3.49
N ASP A 406 9.80 -23.05 -3.93
CA ASP A 406 10.74 -21.94 -3.73
C ASP A 406 10.99 -21.65 -2.25
N GLY A 407 12.18 -21.13 -1.92
CA GLY A 407 12.51 -20.70 -0.57
C GLY A 407 11.69 -19.49 -0.07
N ASP A 408 11.19 -18.67 -0.98
CA ASP A 408 10.34 -17.53 -0.66
C ASP A 408 8.86 -17.93 -0.64
N ALA A 409 8.16 -17.67 0.47
CA ALA A 409 6.77 -18.06 0.67
C ALA A 409 5.83 -17.43 -0.38
N ARG A 410 6.04 -16.17 -0.73
CA ARG A 410 5.21 -15.48 -1.73
C ARG A 410 5.40 -16.02 -3.15
N VAL A 411 6.59 -16.57 -3.46
CA VAL A 411 6.79 -17.28 -4.74
C VAL A 411 6.01 -18.58 -4.74
N ARG A 412 6.05 -19.34 -3.62
CA ARG A 412 5.30 -20.59 -3.48
C ARG A 412 3.80 -20.37 -3.59
N ASP A 413 3.28 -19.33 -2.93
CA ASP A 413 1.87 -18.97 -2.96
C ASP A 413 1.39 -18.70 -4.41
N TRP A 414 2.04 -17.76 -5.12
CA TRP A 414 1.67 -17.45 -6.50
C TRP A 414 1.86 -18.62 -7.46
N ALA A 415 2.88 -19.47 -7.26
CA ALA A 415 3.08 -20.65 -8.08
C ALA A 415 1.99 -21.71 -7.81
N THR A 416 1.55 -21.84 -6.55
CA THR A 416 0.47 -22.76 -6.17
C THR A 416 -0.88 -22.28 -6.73
N LEU A 417 -1.15 -20.98 -6.68
CA LEU A 417 -2.30 -20.35 -7.36
C LEU A 417 -2.27 -20.66 -8.86
N ALA A 418 -1.14 -20.45 -9.51
CA ALA A 418 -1.01 -20.75 -10.95
C ALA A 418 -1.22 -22.25 -11.26
N LEU A 419 -0.72 -23.17 -10.42
CA LEU A 419 -1.00 -24.60 -10.52
C LEU A 419 -2.49 -24.93 -10.33
N ALA A 420 -3.16 -24.24 -9.38
CA ALA A 420 -4.59 -24.43 -9.16
C ALA A 420 -5.43 -24.01 -10.36
N GLU A 421 -5.01 -22.98 -11.09
CA GLU A 421 -5.69 -22.44 -12.29
C GLU A 421 -5.36 -23.16 -13.60
N LEU A 422 -4.37 -24.08 -13.60
CA LEU A 422 -4.10 -24.87 -14.82
C LEU A 422 -5.36 -25.61 -15.27
N PRO A 423 -5.65 -25.60 -16.58
CA PRO A 423 -6.79 -26.34 -17.12
C PRO A 423 -6.61 -27.85 -17.04
N ASP A 424 -5.38 -28.32 -16.83
CA ASP A 424 -5.03 -29.72 -16.77
C ASP A 424 -5.43 -30.36 -15.43
N ASP A 425 -6.04 -31.52 -15.48
CA ASP A 425 -6.35 -32.36 -14.33
C ASP A 425 -5.57 -33.68 -14.40
N THR A 426 -4.26 -33.60 -14.17
CA THR A 426 -3.36 -34.75 -14.23
C THR A 426 -2.97 -35.21 -12.80
N PRO A 427 -2.53 -36.48 -12.64
CA PRO A 427 -1.98 -36.94 -11.35
C PRO A 427 -0.82 -36.08 -10.85
N LEU A 428 0.00 -35.52 -11.75
CA LEU A 428 1.14 -34.67 -11.41
C LEU A 428 0.69 -33.32 -10.85
N VAL A 429 -0.30 -32.68 -11.44
CA VAL A 429 -0.90 -31.44 -10.92
C VAL A 429 -1.52 -31.66 -9.54
N ARG A 430 -2.33 -32.75 -9.40
CA ARG A 430 -2.95 -33.10 -8.11
C ARG A 430 -1.91 -33.42 -7.05
N GLN A 431 -0.80 -34.05 -7.41
CA GLN A 431 0.28 -34.36 -6.47
C GLN A 431 1.03 -33.09 -6.04
N GLY A 432 1.42 -32.20 -6.98
CA GLY A 432 2.07 -30.95 -6.65
C GLY A 432 1.23 -30.07 -5.73
N LEU A 433 -0.09 -29.97 -5.96
CA LEU A 433 -1.01 -29.28 -5.06
C LEU A 433 -1.09 -29.98 -3.69
N ALA A 434 -1.16 -31.31 -3.65
CA ALA A 434 -1.24 -32.05 -2.38
C ALA A 434 0.01 -31.88 -1.50
N GLU A 435 1.19 -31.71 -2.09
CA GLU A 435 2.43 -31.45 -1.38
C GLU A 435 2.45 -30.07 -0.71
N ARG A 436 1.65 -29.13 -1.17
CA ARG A 436 1.51 -27.78 -0.59
C ARG A 436 0.42 -27.67 0.48
N LEU A 437 -0.42 -28.70 0.70
CA LEU A 437 -1.43 -28.67 1.78
C LEU A 437 -0.84 -28.51 3.20
N GLY A 438 0.41 -28.92 3.39
CA GLY A 438 1.15 -28.79 4.65
C GLY A 438 2.18 -27.65 4.63
N ASP A 439 2.06 -26.68 3.73
CA ASP A 439 2.98 -25.54 3.69
C ASP A 439 2.91 -24.72 4.98
N THR A 440 4.04 -24.17 5.39
CA THR A 440 4.13 -23.30 6.57
C THR A 440 3.43 -21.95 6.36
N ASP A 441 3.25 -21.56 5.12
CA ASP A 441 2.49 -20.39 4.73
C ASP A 441 1.01 -20.75 4.55
N PRO A 442 0.08 -20.17 5.33
CA PRO A 442 -1.33 -20.54 5.29
C PRO A 442 -2.02 -20.15 3.98
N GLU A 443 -1.55 -19.11 3.29
CA GLU A 443 -2.06 -18.69 1.98
C GLU A 443 -1.75 -19.74 0.93
N THR A 444 -0.49 -20.21 0.87
CA THR A 444 -0.06 -21.32 0.00
C THR A 444 -0.87 -22.60 0.23
N ALA A 445 -1.12 -22.97 1.49
CA ALA A 445 -1.90 -24.16 1.84
C ALA A 445 -3.37 -24.02 1.40
N ALA A 446 -3.96 -22.85 1.57
CA ALA A 446 -5.33 -22.56 1.15
C ALA A 446 -5.49 -22.61 -0.38
N GLU A 447 -4.53 -22.04 -1.15
CA GLU A 447 -4.53 -22.12 -2.60
C GLU A 447 -4.38 -23.56 -3.11
N ALA A 448 -3.54 -24.36 -2.47
CA ALA A 448 -3.42 -25.78 -2.79
C ALA A 448 -4.75 -26.52 -2.56
N ALA A 449 -5.41 -26.25 -1.44
CA ALA A 449 -6.72 -26.84 -1.11
C ALA A 449 -7.80 -26.40 -2.11
N ARG A 450 -7.80 -25.12 -2.54
CA ARG A 450 -8.68 -24.60 -3.59
C ARG A 450 -8.44 -25.34 -4.92
N GLY A 451 -7.21 -25.48 -5.35
CA GLY A 451 -6.83 -26.18 -6.56
C GLY A 451 -7.27 -27.66 -6.58
N LEU A 452 -7.18 -28.35 -5.44
CA LEU A 452 -7.66 -29.71 -5.28
C LEU A 452 -9.20 -29.79 -5.24
N ALA A 453 -9.87 -28.81 -4.63
CA ALA A 453 -11.32 -28.72 -4.61
C ALA A 453 -11.91 -28.54 -6.03
N ILE A 454 -11.30 -27.70 -6.87
CA ILE A 454 -11.64 -27.54 -8.28
C ILE A 454 -11.62 -28.90 -9.00
N ARG A 455 -10.65 -29.74 -8.67
CA ARG A 455 -10.45 -31.09 -9.24
C ARG A 455 -11.20 -32.21 -8.50
N GLN A 456 -12.08 -31.86 -7.55
CA GLN A 456 -12.85 -32.79 -6.73
C GLN A 456 -11.97 -33.82 -5.98
N ASP A 457 -10.77 -33.41 -5.57
CA ASP A 457 -9.86 -34.27 -4.82
C ASP A 457 -10.19 -34.23 -3.33
N PRO A 458 -10.45 -35.37 -2.69
CA PRO A 458 -10.88 -35.39 -1.28
C PRO A 458 -9.79 -34.90 -0.31
N ARG A 459 -8.53 -34.84 -0.68
CA ARG A 459 -7.43 -34.32 0.14
C ARG A 459 -7.59 -32.85 0.51
N ALA A 460 -8.39 -32.11 -0.24
CA ALA A 460 -8.68 -30.70 0.03
C ALA A 460 -9.44 -30.46 1.35
N VAL A 461 -10.26 -31.45 1.79
CA VAL A 461 -11.32 -31.22 2.79
C VAL A 461 -10.78 -30.78 4.14
N ASP A 462 -9.77 -31.45 4.64
CA ASP A 462 -9.24 -31.16 5.99
C ASP A 462 -8.46 -29.82 6.00
N ALA A 463 -7.75 -29.48 4.94
CA ALA A 463 -7.06 -28.20 4.81
C ALA A 463 -8.06 -27.02 4.69
N LEU A 464 -9.14 -27.19 3.92
CA LEU A 464 -10.23 -26.19 3.87
C LEU A 464 -10.90 -26.03 5.22
N ALA A 465 -11.17 -27.13 5.95
CA ALA A 465 -11.74 -27.07 7.28
C ALA A 465 -10.83 -26.29 8.25
N SER A 466 -9.52 -26.51 8.19
CA SER A 466 -8.53 -25.78 9.00
C SER A 466 -8.51 -24.29 8.70
N ALA A 467 -8.43 -23.89 7.43
CA ALA A 467 -8.42 -22.49 7.02
C ALA A 467 -9.73 -21.75 7.36
N LEU A 468 -10.89 -22.45 7.27
CA LEU A 468 -12.19 -21.88 7.62
C LEU A 468 -12.41 -21.73 9.13
N ALA A 469 -11.74 -22.56 9.94
CA ALA A 469 -11.79 -22.50 11.39
C ALA A 469 -10.86 -21.45 11.99
N ASP A 470 -9.99 -20.82 11.19
CA ASP A 470 -9.08 -19.78 11.64
C ASP A 470 -9.86 -18.62 12.28
N GLY A 471 -9.32 -18.13 13.40
CA GLY A 471 -9.94 -17.05 14.17
C GLY A 471 -9.87 -15.68 13.52
N ASP A 472 -9.02 -15.48 12.49
CA ASP A 472 -8.96 -14.24 11.74
C ASP A 472 -10.04 -14.20 10.64
N PRO A 473 -11.11 -13.40 10.83
CA PRO A 473 -12.21 -13.33 9.87
C PRO A 473 -11.81 -12.61 8.56
N GLU A 474 -10.73 -11.84 8.56
CA GLU A 474 -10.23 -11.05 7.41
C GLU A 474 -8.95 -11.66 6.81
N GLY A 475 -8.53 -12.82 7.27
CA GLY A 475 -7.33 -13.51 6.79
C GLY A 475 -7.48 -14.00 5.34
N ALA A 476 -6.47 -13.74 4.48
CA ALA A 476 -6.48 -14.09 3.06
C ALA A 476 -6.64 -15.60 2.82
N ALA A 477 -6.01 -16.45 3.65
CA ALA A 477 -6.18 -17.90 3.57
C ALA A 477 -7.63 -18.34 3.78
N ARG A 478 -8.34 -17.69 4.68
CA ARG A 478 -9.76 -17.95 4.91
C ARG A 478 -10.63 -17.49 3.75
N GLU A 479 -10.33 -16.33 3.17
CA GLU A 479 -11.03 -15.83 1.98
C GLU A 479 -10.89 -16.81 0.81
N THR A 480 -9.68 -17.31 0.55
CA THR A 480 -9.40 -18.33 -0.46
C THR A 480 -10.17 -19.62 -0.16
N ALA A 481 -10.23 -20.07 1.10
CA ALA A 481 -10.98 -21.27 1.49
C ALA A 481 -12.50 -21.08 1.33
N LEU A 482 -13.04 -19.88 1.59
CA LEU A 482 -14.44 -19.56 1.33
C LEU A 482 -14.76 -19.63 -0.16
N ALA A 483 -13.92 -19.04 -1.01
CA ALA A 483 -14.09 -19.13 -2.47
C ALA A 483 -14.03 -20.59 -2.96
N ALA A 484 -13.19 -21.44 -2.35
CA ALA A 484 -13.08 -22.84 -2.70
C ALA A 484 -14.37 -23.65 -2.46
N LEU A 485 -15.27 -23.21 -1.55
CA LEU A 485 -16.53 -23.89 -1.29
C LEU A 485 -17.45 -23.98 -2.53
N GLU A 486 -17.36 -23.00 -3.43
CA GLU A 486 -18.14 -23.01 -4.66
C GLU A 486 -17.80 -24.21 -5.54
N HIS A 487 -16.57 -24.71 -5.45
CA HIS A 487 -16.08 -25.86 -6.21
C HIS A 487 -16.40 -27.20 -5.55
N VAL A 488 -16.76 -27.27 -4.28
CA VAL A 488 -17.10 -28.52 -3.58
C VAL A 488 -18.49 -29.00 -4.00
N ARG A 489 -18.55 -30.08 -4.78
CA ARG A 489 -19.80 -30.60 -5.37
C ARG A 489 -20.59 -31.48 -4.41
N ASP A 490 -19.94 -32.21 -3.49
CA ASP A 490 -20.63 -33.05 -2.52
C ASP A 490 -21.33 -32.18 -1.45
N PRO A 491 -22.67 -32.19 -1.38
CA PRO A 491 -23.42 -31.37 -0.42
C PRO A 491 -23.09 -31.70 1.05
N ARG A 492 -22.72 -32.94 1.35
CA ARG A 492 -22.40 -33.38 2.73
C ARG A 492 -21.05 -32.79 3.14
N VAL A 493 -20.07 -32.82 2.25
CA VAL A 493 -18.75 -32.22 2.48
C VAL A 493 -18.90 -30.70 2.62
N ARG A 494 -19.66 -30.06 1.72
CA ARG A 494 -19.93 -28.62 1.77
C ARG A 494 -20.57 -28.21 3.10
N THR A 495 -21.64 -28.88 3.50
CA THR A 495 -22.30 -28.62 4.79
C THR A 495 -21.33 -28.82 5.96
N ARG A 496 -20.50 -29.88 5.95
CA ARG A 496 -19.48 -30.08 6.99
C ARG A 496 -18.52 -28.87 7.06
N LEU A 497 -18.02 -28.37 5.95
CA LEU A 497 -17.12 -27.20 5.88
C LEU A 497 -17.80 -25.91 6.37
N GLU A 498 -19.06 -25.68 6.00
CA GLU A 498 -19.86 -24.54 6.47
C GLU A 498 -20.07 -24.57 8.00
N TRP A 499 -20.07 -25.75 8.63
CA TRP A 499 -20.18 -25.90 10.09
C TRP A 499 -18.87 -25.59 10.84
N THR A 500 -17.75 -25.48 10.16
CA THR A 500 -16.45 -25.11 10.77
C THR A 500 -16.33 -23.60 11.03
N PHE A 501 -17.23 -22.79 10.48
CA PHE A 501 -17.19 -21.34 10.69
C PHE A 501 -17.32 -20.99 12.18
N PRO A 502 -16.47 -20.09 12.72
CA PRO A 502 -16.68 -19.56 14.05
C PRO A 502 -18.08 -18.95 14.14
N ARG A 503 -18.91 -19.44 15.06
CA ARG A 503 -20.20 -18.82 15.33
C ARG A 503 -19.93 -17.47 15.98
N ARG A 504 -20.42 -16.38 15.38
CA ARG A 504 -20.47 -15.09 16.08
C ARG A 504 -21.34 -15.30 17.34
N VAL A 505 -20.67 -15.22 18.51
CA VAL A 505 -21.32 -15.20 19.83
C VAL A 505 -21.80 -13.77 20.09
#